data_0b18f8d6b4c174843f0f343876f8178d
#
_entry.id   0b18f8d6b4c174843f0f343876f8178d
#
_cell.length_a   1.000
_cell.length_b   1.000
_cell.length_c   1.000
_cell.angle_alpha   90.00
_cell.angle_beta   90.00
_cell.angle_gamma   90.00
#
_symmetry.space_group_name_H-M   'P 1'
#
loop_
_entity.id
_entity.type
_entity.pdbx_description
1 polymer ?
#
loop_
_entity_poly.entity_id
_entity_poly.type
_entity_poly.pdbx_seq_one_letter_code
_entity_poly.pdbx_strand_id
1 'polypeptide(L)'
;MWNRIFAGTLGRASNGSLRREPIRSSRPSQRKNHLLSSLVLVALISQLCWPQQPSPSVRIQVQYDQSEGQLSPVWNYFGYDEPNYTCAPNGKKLLSELAAADAVPVYIRTHNLLTSGDGSASLKWGSTNVYSEDASGHPIYTWTILDRIFDTLHATGVKPLVEIGFMPKALSIHPEPYRHDFPRGKVNDIYTGWAYPPNDYQKWSELVFQFVHHLRERYGDAEVRTWLWEVWNEPDIGYWQGTPEEYFKLYDFSVEAVLRALPEARIGGPDSTGPGNDKAAEFLRAFLQHCAHEKNYANGKVGSHLDFISFHPKGSPTWQGDHVQMGISRQLAATEQGFKIVASFAEWRQTPIILGESDPEGCAACSAEKNPQNRYRNGPLYGTYTVEVLNNILALARAERVNLLGVVTWAFEFEDQPYFAGFRELATNGVDKPVLNAFRMLGLLGSKRVKVTSSGSLGTEEIVRQGVRERPDISAIATRKDREVDILVWNYHDDDVPLPSAPIDLVITGLPTGAKRGLLEHFRVDSDHSNAFTAWKEMGSPQSPSESQYRRLESAGRLQLLDSPAWVEIQKGSIQLHFMLPRQGLSLVRLSW
;
A
#
# COMPACT_ATOMS: atom_id res chain seq x y z
N MET A 1 -9.39 -11.11 -17.32
CA MET A 1 -10.29 -10.61 -18.37
C MET A 1 -9.88 -9.20 -18.81
N TRP A 2 -8.68 -9.10 -19.36
CA TRP A 2 -8.17 -7.87 -19.97
C TRP A 2 -7.71 -8.21 -21.37
N ASN A 3 -8.64 -8.43 -22.29
CA ASN A 3 -8.40 -8.45 -23.72
C ASN A 3 -9.74 -8.32 -24.45
N ARG A 4 -9.97 -7.12 -24.93
CA ARG A 4 -10.67 -6.83 -26.20
C ARG A 4 -10.96 -5.33 -26.22
N ILE A 5 -10.20 -4.66 -27.06
CA ILE A 5 -10.60 -3.59 -27.98
C ILE A 5 -9.28 -3.06 -28.57
N PHE A 6 -9.02 -3.47 -29.79
CA PHE A 6 -8.41 -2.75 -30.90
C PHE A 6 -8.00 -3.76 -31.99
N ALA A 7 -8.90 -4.02 -32.89
CA ALA A 7 -8.59 -4.56 -34.21
C ALA A 7 -9.63 -4.02 -35.21
N GLY A 8 -9.16 -3.35 -36.22
CA GLY A 8 -9.91 -2.88 -37.40
C GLY A 8 -9.37 -1.51 -37.81
N THR A 9 -8.81 -1.27 -38.94
CA THR A 9 -8.82 -1.87 -40.26
C THR A 9 -7.71 -1.22 -41.09
N LEU A 10 -6.88 -2.01 -41.74
CA LEU A 10 -5.95 -1.58 -42.78
C LEU A 10 -6.73 -1.37 -44.08
N GLY A 11 -6.76 -0.15 -44.58
CA GLY A 11 -7.20 0.21 -45.93
C GLY A 11 -6.01 0.63 -46.79
N ARG A 12 -5.82 -0.04 -47.91
CA ARG A 12 -4.70 0.09 -48.85
C ARG A 12 -4.62 1.45 -49.51
N ALA A 13 -3.40 1.88 -49.72
CA ALA A 13 -2.98 2.96 -50.60
C ALA A 13 -3.18 2.64 -52.06
N SER A 14 -3.58 3.63 -52.88
CA SER A 14 -3.33 3.64 -54.33
C SER A 14 -2.75 4.99 -54.74
N ASN A 15 -1.67 4.90 -55.51
CA ASN A 15 -0.87 5.96 -56.08
C ASN A 15 -1.67 6.80 -57.11
N GLY A 16 -1.35 8.09 -57.16
CA GLY A 16 -1.76 8.97 -58.28
C GLY A 16 -0.92 10.26 -58.29
N SER A 17 -0.09 10.37 -59.27
CA SER A 17 0.97 11.34 -59.48
C SER A 17 0.56 12.68 -60.08
N LEU A 18 1.36 13.72 -59.79
CA LEU A 18 1.79 14.83 -60.63
C LEU A 18 0.75 15.90 -61.07
N ARG A 19 0.98 17.16 -60.74
CA ARG A 19 1.55 18.22 -61.62
C ARG A 19 1.68 19.56 -60.86
N ARG A 20 2.84 20.15 -61.07
CA ARG A 20 3.19 21.57 -60.79
C ARG A 20 2.64 22.45 -61.93
N GLU A 21 2.34 23.73 -61.60
CA GLU A 21 2.88 24.97 -62.17
C GLU A 21 1.95 26.19 -61.95
N PRO A 22 2.34 27.45 -62.31
CA PRO A 22 2.99 28.38 -61.38
C PRO A 22 2.28 29.76 -61.29
N ILE A 23 2.80 30.56 -60.38
CA ILE A 23 2.91 32.01 -60.22
C ILE A 23 2.28 32.96 -61.28
N ARG A 24 1.46 33.93 -60.86
CA ARG A 24 1.51 35.30 -61.39
C ARG A 24 1.20 36.39 -60.37
N SER A 25 2.08 37.33 -60.33
CA SER A 25 2.08 38.62 -59.67
C SER A 25 1.20 39.64 -60.34
N SER A 26 0.55 40.55 -59.59
CA SER A 26 0.41 41.96 -60.00
C SER A 26 -0.02 42.85 -58.83
N ARG A 27 0.72 43.90 -58.58
CA ARG A 27 0.37 45.14 -57.91
C ARG A 27 0.02 46.18 -58.99
N PRO A 28 -0.35 47.44 -58.65
CA PRO A 28 -1.26 48.02 -57.64
C PRO A 28 -2.20 49.06 -58.28
N SER A 29 -3.19 49.58 -57.55
CA SER A 29 -3.67 50.94 -57.84
C SER A 29 -4.21 51.68 -56.59
N GLN A 30 -3.82 52.91 -56.52
CA GLN A 30 -4.10 53.91 -55.49
C GLN A 30 -5.52 54.53 -55.64
N ARG A 31 -5.99 55.11 -54.57
CA ARG A 31 -6.78 56.35 -54.32
C ARG A 31 -8.09 56.02 -53.58
N LYS A 32 -8.55 56.70 -52.55
CA LYS A 32 -8.45 58.11 -52.08
C LYS A 32 -8.98 58.16 -50.64
N ASN A 33 -8.53 59.18 -49.93
CA ASN A 33 -8.92 59.64 -48.59
C ASN A 33 -10.42 59.81 -48.38
N HIS A 34 -10.92 59.34 -47.20
CA HIS A 34 -11.91 60.13 -46.42
C HIS A 34 -11.60 59.99 -44.93
N LEU A 35 -11.30 61.08 -44.29
CA LEU A 35 -11.25 61.31 -42.87
C LEU A 35 -12.64 61.01 -42.28
N LEU A 36 -12.72 60.14 -41.32
CA LEU A 36 -13.78 60.06 -40.35
C LEU A 36 -13.17 59.75 -39.00
N SER A 37 -13.25 60.73 -38.11
CA SER A 37 -12.83 60.68 -36.72
C SER A 37 -13.64 59.61 -36.00
N SER A 38 -12.97 58.55 -35.57
CA SER A 38 -13.52 57.55 -34.63
C SER A 38 -12.88 57.77 -33.27
N LEU A 39 -13.69 58.28 -32.33
CA LEU A 39 -13.39 58.25 -30.90
C LEU A 39 -13.09 56.80 -30.48
N VAL A 40 -11.86 56.54 -30.10
CA VAL A 40 -11.49 55.30 -29.40
C VAL A 40 -11.93 55.46 -27.94
N LEU A 41 -13.07 54.89 -27.61
CA LEU A 41 -13.51 54.67 -26.23
C LEU A 41 -12.65 53.57 -25.62
N VAL A 42 -11.59 53.94 -24.90
CA VAL A 42 -10.82 53.03 -24.08
C VAL A 42 -11.69 52.63 -22.89
N ALA A 43 -12.41 51.54 -23.03
CA ALA A 43 -13.03 50.87 -21.90
C ALA A 43 -11.92 50.24 -21.03
N LEU A 44 -11.50 50.96 -19.99
CA LEU A 44 -10.77 50.38 -18.85
C LEU A 44 -11.69 49.33 -18.21
N ILE A 45 -11.49 48.06 -18.60
CA ILE A 45 -11.99 46.93 -17.81
C ILE A 45 -11.11 46.90 -16.56
N SER A 46 -11.53 47.65 -15.55
CA SER A 46 -11.08 47.37 -14.18
C SER A 46 -11.58 45.97 -13.85
N GLN A 47 -10.71 45.00 -13.93
CA GLN A 47 -10.91 43.73 -13.26
C GLN A 47 -11.07 44.05 -11.77
N LEU A 48 -12.32 44.15 -11.33
CA LEU A 48 -12.67 44.10 -9.93
C LEU A 48 -12.13 42.74 -9.43
N CYS A 49 -10.93 42.75 -8.85
CA CYS A 49 -10.52 41.72 -7.91
C CYS A 49 -11.55 41.73 -6.78
N TRP A 50 -12.58 40.94 -6.91
CA TRP A 50 -13.36 40.60 -5.74
C TRP A 50 -12.41 39.90 -4.79
N PRO A 51 -12.27 40.37 -3.54
CA PRO A 51 -11.54 39.62 -2.55
C PRO A 51 -12.22 38.26 -2.49
N GLN A 52 -11.48 37.19 -2.85
CA GLN A 52 -11.94 35.82 -2.59
C GLN A 52 -12.32 35.80 -1.12
N GLN A 53 -13.59 35.51 -0.83
CA GLN A 53 -13.98 35.29 0.56
C GLN A 53 -13.11 34.17 1.09
N PRO A 54 -12.46 34.34 2.26
CA PRO A 54 -11.65 33.29 2.84
C PRO A 54 -12.51 32.03 2.94
N SER A 55 -12.01 30.93 2.44
CA SER A 55 -12.69 29.64 2.57
C SER A 55 -13.05 29.42 4.04
N PRO A 56 -14.30 29.02 4.35
CA PRO A 56 -14.69 28.78 5.74
C PRO A 56 -13.74 27.79 6.39
N SER A 57 -13.32 28.08 7.62
CA SER A 57 -12.41 27.20 8.34
C SER A 57 -13.06 25.85 8.62
N VAL A 58 -12.28 24.78 8.48
CA VAL A 58 -12.71 23.44 8.86
C VAL A 58 -12.52 23.28 10.36
N ARG A 59 -13.63 23.10 11.08
CA ARG A 59 -13.59 22.90 12.53
C ARG A 59 -13.45 21.42 12.86
N ILE A 60 -12.37 21.09 13.58
CA ILE A 60 -12.11 19.75 14.10
C ILE A 60 -12.20 19.82 15.64
N GLN A 61 -13.05 18.99 16.23
CA GLN A 61 -13.23 18.92 17.68
C GLN A 61 -12.77 17.57 18.21
N VAL A 62 -11.88 17.58 19.18
CA VAL A 62 -11.37 16.41 19.89
C VAL A 62 -11.85 16.47 21.34
N GLN A 63 -12.49 15.41 21.81
CA GLN A 63 -12.99 15.28 23.17
C GLN A 63 -12.14 14.24 23.90
N TYR A 64 -11.09 14.69 24.61
CA TYR A 64 -10.10 13.83 25.26
C TYR A 64 -10.72 12.87 26.29
N ASP A 65 -11.74 13.30 27.00
CA ASP A 65 -12.45 12.52 28.04
C ASP A 65 -13.47 11.51 27.47
N GLN A 66 -13.77 11.58 26.16
CA GLN A 66 -14.72 10.70 25.48
C GLN A 66 -13.97 9.57 24.75
N SER A 67 -13.96 8.36 25.34
CA SER A 67 -13.31 7.20 24.71
C SER A 67 -14.17 6.58 23.62
N GLU A 68 -13.56 6.24 22.48
CA GLU A 68 -14.17 5.44 21.39
C GLU A 68 -13.60 4.02 21.29
N GLY A 69 -12.96 3.53 22.34
CA GLY A 69 -12.39 2.19 22.42
C GLY A 69 -10.90 2.11 22.13
N GLN A 70 -10.43 0.93 21.76
CA GLN A 70 -9.04 0.68 21.42
C GLN A 70 -8.78 0.98 19.94
N LEU A 71 -7.56 1.42 19.63
CA LEU A 71 -7.01 1.51 18.30
C LEU A 71 -5.88 0.49 18.19
N SER A 72 -6.11 -0.58 17.44
CA SER A 72 -5.05 -1.53 17.11
C SER A 72 -4.21 -1.00 15.94
N PRO A 73 -2.88 -1.15 15.97
CA PRO A 73 -1.99 -0.67 14.91
C PRO A 73 -2.04 -1.62 13.69
N VAL A 74 -3.19 -1.69 13.03
CA VAL A 74 -3.42 -2.55 11.85
C VAL A 74 -2.51 -2.23 10.67
N TRP A 75 -1.83 -1.09 10.69
CA TRP A 75 -0.88 -0.63 9.67
C TRP A 75 0.55 -1.18 9.81
N ASN A 76 0.85 -1.96 10.83
CA ASN A 76 2.19 -2.50 11.08
C ASN A 76 2.48 -3.76 10.27
N TYR A 77 1.99 -3.83 9.03
CA TYR A 77 2.16 -4.95 8.12
C TYR A 77 2.65 -4.44 6.77
N PHE A 78 3.78 -4.97 6.31
CA PHE A 78 4.39 -4.60 5.02
C PHE A 78 4.74 -5.85 4.23
N GLY A 79 4.84 -5.71 2.90
CA GLY A 79 5.18 -6.84 2.06
C GLY A 79 5.82 -6.45 0.73
N TYR A 80 6.46 -7.42 0.08
CA TYR A 80 7.12 -7.26 -1.22
C TYR A 80 7.37 -8.60 -1.94
N ASP A 81 7.48 -8.53 -3.27
CA ASP A 81 7.68 -9.71 -4.12
C ASP A 81 9.12 -10.27 -4.06
N GLU A 82 10.12 -9.45 -3.74
CA GLU A 82 11.54 -9.69 -3.99
C GLU A 82 12.30 -9.95 -2.68
N PRO A 83 12.23 -11.17 -2.10
CA PRO A 83 12.79 -11.44 -0.77
C PRO A 83 14.30 -11.27 -0.69
N ASN A 84 15.00 -11.33 -1.83
CA ASN A 84 16.45 -11.15 -1.87
C ASN A 84 16.89 -9.70 -1.63
N TYR A 85 16.00 -8.70 -1.82
CA TYR A 85 16.26 -7.31 -1.42
C TYR A 85 16.29 -7.12 0.10
N THR A 86 15.68 -8.01 0.88
CA THR A 86 15.75 -8.00 2.35
C THR A 86 17.19 -7.88 2.86
N CYS A 87 18.13 -8.57 2.22
CA CYS A 87 19.54 -8.63 2.64
C CYS A 87 20.40 -7.50 2.08
N ALA A 88 19.88 -6.68 1.17
CA ALA A 88 20.58 -5.55 0.59
C ALA A 88 20.79 -4.41 1.61
N PRO A 89 21.79 -3.53 1.43
CA PRO A 89 22.06 -2.45 2.40
C PRO A 89 20.84 -1.56 2.67
N ASN A 90 20.13 -1.13 1.62
CA ASN A 90 18.94 -0.29 1.76
C ASN A 90 17.76 -1.06 2.34
N GLY A 91 17.58 -2.34 1.96
CA GLY A 91 16.57 -3.21 2.55
C GLY A 91 16.72 -3.37 4.07
N LYS A 92 17.95 -3.60 4.55
CA LYS A 92 18.27 -3.65 5.99
C LYS A 92 17.99 -2.33 6.70
N LYS A 93 18.36 -1.20 6.05
CA LYS A 93 18.07 0.14 6.57
C LYS A 93 16.57 0.33 6.73
N LEU A 94 15.80 0.07 5.68
CA LEU A 94 14.35 0.24 5.70
C LEU A 94 13.67 -0.66 6.74
N LEU A 95 14.07 -1.93 6.88
CA LEU A 95 13.54 -2.83 7.93
C LEU A 95 13.79 -2.29 9.33
N SER A 96 14.99 -1.75 9.57
CA SER A 96 15.32 -1.13 10.86
C SER A 96 14.48 0.13 11.13
N GLU A 97 14.19 0.92 10.10
CA GLU A 97 13.33 2.10 10.19
C GLU A 97 11.87 1.74 10.44
N LEU A 98 11.37 0.68 9.80
CA LEU A 98 10.02 0.15 10.03
C LEU A 98 9.87 -0.40 11.46
N ALA A 99 10.85 -1.17 11.94
CA ALA A 99 10.85 -1.66 13.32
C ALA A 99 10.88 -0.54 14.35
N ALA A 100 11.51 0.59 14.04
CA ALA A 100 11.58 1.76 14.91
C ALA A 100 10.37 2.69 14.79
N ALA A 101 9.51 2.51 13.81
CA ALA A 101 8.38 3.40 13.55
C ALA A 101 7.24 3.24 14.57
N ASP A 102 7.11 2.10 15.22
CA ASP A 102 6.08 1.81 16.21
C ASP A 102 6.64 1.05 17.40
N ALA A 103 5.97 1.14 18.55
CA ALA A 103 6.31 0.42 19.77
C ALA A 103 5.88 -1.07 19.76
N VAL A 104 5.05 -1.48 18.82
CA VAL A 104 4.57 -2.86 18.66
C VAL A 104 5.24 -3.53 17.45
N PRO A 105 5.33 -4.87 17.43
CA PRO A 105 5.99 -5.58 16.33
C PRO A 105 5.42 -5.24 14.95
N VAL A 106 6.33 -5.06 14.00
CA VAL A 106 6.02 -4.92 12.57
C VAL A 106 6.13 -6.29 11.91
N TYR A 107 5.17 -6.64 11.06
CA TYR A 107 5.16 -7.88 10.31
C TYR A 107 5.58 -7.65 8.87
N ILE A 108 6.39 -8.57 8.33
CA ILE A 108 6.89 -8.52 6.96
C ILE A 108 6.46 -9.78 6.21
N ARG A 109 5.69 -9.60 5.14
CA ARG A 109 5.26 -10.63 4.19
C ARG A 109 6.13 -10.59 2.94
N THR A 110 6.65 -11.73 2.50
CA THR A 110 7.46 -11.82 1.28
C THR A 110 7.06 -13.01 0.43
N HIS A 111 7.05 -12.83 -0.90
CA HIS A 111 6.89 -13.92 -1.86
C HIS A 111 8.18 -14.74 -2.01
N ASN A 112 8.10 -15.79 -2.82
CA ASN A 112 9.26 -16.54 -3.36
C ASN A 112 10.14 -17.25 -2.32
N LEU A 113 9.63 -17.54 -1.14
CA LEU A 113 10.44 -18.19 -0.08
C LEU A 113 10.82 -19.65 -0.38
N LEU A 114 10.09 -20.35 -1.30
CA LEU A 114 10.39 -21.71 -1.73
C LEU A 114 10.81 -21.80 -3.21
N THR A 115 10.88 -20.66 -3.90
CA THR A 115 11.19 -20.60 -5.34
C THR A 115 12.63 -21.02 -5.63
N SER A 116 12.83 -21.84 -6.66
CA SER A 116 14.16 -22.27 -7.12
C SER A 116 14.89 -21.16 -7.86
N GLY A 117 16.18 -21.00 -7.60
CA GLY A 117 17.04 -19.99 -8.24
C GLY A 117 18.32 -19.74 -7.46
N ASP A 118 19.06 -18.72 -7.84
CA ASP A 118 20.39 -18.43 -7.32
C ASP A 118 20.43 -17.36 -6.21
N GLY A 119 19.24 -16.85 -5.79
CA GLY A 119 19.14 -15.78 -4.80
C GLY A 119 19.42 -14.39 -5.34
N SER A 120 19.54 -14.20 -6.66
CA SER A 120 19.65 -12.87 -7.26
C SER A 120 18.34 -12.12 -7.19
N ALA A 121 18.39 -10.89 -6.68
CA ALA A 121 17.25 -10.00 -6.64
C ALA A 121 16.96 -9.41 -8.02
N SER A 122 15.68 -9.30 -8.38
CA SER A 122 15.22 -8.54 -9.55
C SER A 122 13.75 -8.19 -9.38
N LEU A 123 13.25 -7.26 -10.18
CA LEU A 123 11.83 -6.86 -10.12
C LEU A 123 10.89 -8.06 -10.33
N LYS A 124 9.91 -8.21 -9.48
CA LYS A 124 8.90 -9.29 -9.49
C LYS A 124 9.49 -10.70 -9.40
N TRP A 125 10.68 -10.84 -8.88
CA TRP A 125 11.34 -12.13 -8.76
C TRP A 125 12.21 -12.23 -7.50
N GLY A 126 12.23 -13.43 -6.93
CA GLY A 126 13.16 -13.82 -5.89
C GLY A 126 13.30 -15.33 -5.85
N SER A 127 14.28 -15.83 -5.10
CA SER A 127 14.50 -17.27 -4.97
C SER A 127 15.36 -17.57 -3.75
N THR A 128 15.19 -18.78 -3.23
CA THR A 128 15.95 -19.30 -2.10
C THR A 128 16.61 -20.64 -2.39
N ASN A 129 16.09 -21.36 -3.39
CA ASN A 129 16.54 -22.69 -3.80
C ASN A 129 16.54 -23.73 -2.66
N VAL A 130 15.54 -23.66 -1.79
CA VAL A 130 15.45 -24.54 -0.61
C VAL A 130 15.27 -26.01 -0.95
N TYR A 131 14.75 -26.32 -2.14
CA TYR A 131 14.43 -27.70 -2.56
C TYR A 131 14.97 -28.01 -3.93
N SER A 132 15.65 -29.16 -4.02
CA SER A 132 16.02 -29.83 -5.26
C SER A 132 15.92 -31.36 -5.06
N GLU A 133 16.13 -32.12 -6.12
CA GLU A 133 16.17 -33.57 -6.07
C GLU A 133 17.48 -34.10 -6.69
N ASP A 134 17.97 -35.21 -6.15
CA ASP A 134 19.07 -35.95 -6.76
C ASP A 134 18.60 -36.73 -8.01
N ALA A 135 19.53 -37.43 -8.68
CA ALA A 135 19.22 -38.22 -9.86
C ALA A 135 18.25 -39.40 -9.62
N SER A 136 18.04 -39.76 -8.35
CA SER A 136 17.10 -40.80 -7.92
C SER A 136 15.75 -40.23 -7.44
N GLY A 137 15.59 -38.93 -7.47
CA GLY A 137 14.37 -38.21 -7.02
C GLY A 137 14.27 -38.06 -5.49
N HIS A 138 15.38 -38.24 -4.75
CA HIS A 138 15.39 -37.93 -3.33
C HIS A 138 15.55 -36.46 -3.06
N PRO A 139 14.83 -35.88 -2.07
CA PRO A 139 14.88 -34.47 -1.74
C PRO A 139 16.25 -34.03 -1.19
N ILE A 140 16.72 -32.88 -1.64
CA ILE A 140 17.88 -32.16 -1.12
C ILE A 140 17.43 -30.81 -0.64
N TYR A 141 17.64 -30.48 0.64
CA TYR A 141 17.30 -29.21 1.26
C TYR A 141 18.53 -28.32 1.40
N THR A 142 18.42 -27.04 0.98
CA THR A 142 19.50 -26.06 1.05
C THR A 142 18.97 -24.74 1.62
N TRP A 143 19.32 -24.42 2.85
CA TRP A 143 18.75 -23.30 3.60
C TRP A 143 19.54 -21.98 3.50
N THR A 144 20.73 -21.97 2.90
CA THR A 144 21.70 -20.86 2.97
C THR A 144 21.12 -19.50 2.57
N ILE A 145 20.35 -19.43 1.49
CA ILE A 145 19.76 -18.14 1.03
C ILE A 145 18.56 -17.77 1.92
N LEU A 146 17.74 -18.74 2.24
CA LEU A 146 16.59 -18.60 3.15
C LEU A 146 17.05 -18.05 4.52
N ASP A 147 18.06 -18.67 5.10
CA ASP A 147 18.63 -18.29 6.39
C ASP A 147 19.06 -16.82 6.40
N ARG A 148 19.74 -16.35 5.35
CA ARG A 148 20.15 -14.94 5.25
C ARG A 148 18.97 -13.99 5.28
N ILE A 149 17.83 -14.34 4.66
CA ILE A 149 16.61 -13.54 4.65
C ILE A 149 16.03 -13.49 6.07
N PHE A 150 15.79 -14.64 6.69
CA PHE A 150 15.20 -14.72 8.02
C PHE A 150 16.14 -14.19 9.13
N ASP A 151 17.45 -14.39 9.02
CA ASP A 151 18.43 -13.78 9.92
C ASP A 151 18.36 -12.25 9.87
N THR A 152 18.15 -11.67 8.67
CA THR A 152 18.01 -10.22 8.51
C THR A 152 16.71 -9.73 9.14
N LEU A 153 15.58 -10.40 8.91
CA LEU A 153 14.30 -10.05 9.54
C LEU A 153 14.40 -10.14 11.06
N HIS A 154 14.97 -11.24 11.58
CA HIS A 154 15.16 -11.43 13.02
C HIS A 154 16.08 -10.37 13.63
N ALA A 155 17.22 -10.10 12.99
CA ALA A 155 18.20 -9.11 13.49
C ALA A 155 17.66 -7.66 13.51
N THR A 156 16.72 -7.33 12.64
CA THR A 156 16.06 -6.01 12.60
C THR A 156 14.87 -5.90 13.56
N GLY A 157 14.45 -7.01 14.19
CA GLY A 157 13.37 -7.03 15.18
C GLY A 157 11.96 -7.09 14.59
N VAL A 158 11.81 -7.22 13.27
CA VAL A 158 10.51 -7.43 12.62
C VAL A 158 10.08 -8.90 12.71
N LYS A 159 8.79 -9.17 12.53
CA LYS A 159 8.22 -10.51 12.55
C LYS A 159 7.83 -10.97 11.15
N PRO A 160 8.17 -12.19 10.73
CA PRO A 160 7.68 -12.74 9.47
C PRO A 160 6.17 -13.00 9.48
N LEU A 161 5.50 -12.59 8.39
CA LEU A 161 4.28 -13.22 7.89
C LEU A 161 4.73 -14.09 6.72
N VAL A 162 4.90 -15.37 6.99
CA VAL A 162 5.59 -16.30 6.10
C VAL A 162 4.62 -16.79 5.03
N GLU A 163 4.80 -16.35 3.78
CA GLU A 163 4.08 -16.94 2.64
C GLU A 163 4.76 -18.26 2.23
N ILE A 164 4.02 -19.35 2.30
CA ILE A 164 4.46 -20.68 1.85
C ILE A 164 4.27 -20.77 0.34
N GLY A 165 5.29 -20.38 -0.41
CA GLY A 165 5.30 -20.28 -1.87
C GLY A 165 6.66 -19.80 -2.42
N PHE A 166 6.92 -19.89 -3.73
CA PHE A 166 6.08 -20.57 -4.71
C PHE A 166 6.62 -21.98 -4.98
N MET A 167 6.05 -22.69 -6.00
CA MET A 167 6.40 -24.07 -6.29
C MET A 167 7.87 -24.23 -6.71
N PRO A 168 8.68 -25.02 -6.01
CA PRO A 168 10.05 -25.33 -6.47
C PRO A 168 10.03 -26.02 -7.83
N LYS A 169 11.06 -25.77 -8.65
CA LYS A 169 11.16 -26.32 -10.00
C LYS A 169 11.02 -27.84 -10.05
N ALA A 170 11.65 -28.56 -9.14
CA ALA A 170 11.62 -30.03 -9.10
C ALA A 170 10.24 -30.61 -8.73
N LEU A 171 9.40 -29.84 -8.02
CA LEU A 171 8.04 -30.25 -7.67
C LEU A 171 6.97 -29.76 -8.64
N SER A 172 7.28 -28.83 -9.55
CA SER A 172 6.29 -28.30 -10.49
C SER A 172 5.89 -29.34 -11.54
N ILE A 173 4.57 -29.43 -11.84
CA ILE A 173 4.10 -30.24 -12.99
C ILE A 173 4.53 -29.63 -14.34
N HIS A 174 4.98 -28.36 -14.36
CA HIS A 174 5.52 -27.66 -15.53
C HIS A 174 6.83 -26.96 -15.18
N PRO A 175 7.96 -27.70 -15.03
CA PRO A 175 9.22 -27.13 -14.54
C PRO A 175 9.89 -26.15 -15.52
N GLU A 176 9.45 -26.08 -16.78
CA GLU A 176 10.01 -25.18 -17.80
C GLU A 176 8.93 -24.53 -18.68
N PRO A 177 9.05 -23.22 -19.03
CA PRO A 177 10.02 -22.28 -18.47
C PRO A 177 9.73 -22.01 -16.99
N TYR A 178 10.74 -21.81 -16.16
CA TYR A 178 10.56 -21.63 -14.72
C TYR A 178 10.66 -20.18 -14.29
N ARG A 179 11.79 -19.50 -14.60
CA ARG A 179 11.97 -18.08 -14.30
C ARG A 179 11.33 -17.20 -15.38
N HIS A 180 10.80 -16.05 -14.99
CA HIS A 180 10.37 -15.02 -15.92
C HIS A 180 11.32 -13.80 -15.91
N ASP A 181 11.34 -13.03 -17.01
CA ASP A 181 11.99 -11.75 -17.10
C ASP A 181 10.97 -10.61 -17.00
N PHE A 182 10.93 -9.93 -15.86
CA PHE A 182 10.09 -8.76 -15.66
C PHE A 182 10.96 -7.48 -15.68
N PRO A 183 10.58 -6.38 -16.32
CA PRO A 183 9.29 -6.13 -17.01
C PRO A 183 9.28 -6.47 -18.52
N ARG A 184 10.21 -7.28 -19.01
CA ARG A 184 10.33 -7.59 -20.45
C ARG A 184 9.25 -8.55 -20.96
N GLY A 185 8.79 -9.44 -20.09
CA GLY A 185 7.76 -10.43 -20.41
C GLY A 185 6.40 -9.78 -20.74
N LYS A 186 5.58 -10.52 -21.46
CA LYS A 186 4.15 -10.25 -21.55
C LYS A 186 3.51 -10.64 -20.22
N VAL A 187 2.34 -10.10 -19.90
CA VAL A 187 1.62 -10.43 -18.66
C VAL A 187 1.47 -11.94 -18.47
N ASN A 188 1.25 -12.69 -19.54
CA ASN A 188 1.11 -14.16 -19.51
C ASN A 188 2.43 -14.92 -19.34
N ASP A 189 3.58 -14.25 -19.57
CA ASP A 189 4.90 -14.86 -19.44
C ASP A 189 5.42 -14.77 -17.99
N ILE A 190 4.73 -14.04 -17.11
CA ILE A 190 5.08 -13.93 -15.68
C ILE A 190 4.79 -15.25 -14.96
N TYR A 191 3.66 -15.90 -15.29
CA TYR A 191 3.20 -17.12 -14.62
C TYR A 191 3.82 -18.36 -15.27
N THR A 192 5.03 -18.67 -14.87
CA THR A 192 5.82 -19.82 -15.34
C THR A 192 5.81 -20.97 -14.33
N GLY A 193 6.72 -21.91 -14.41
CA GLY A 193 6.73 -23.16 -13.64
C GLY A 193 6.51 -23.05 -12.14
N TRP A 194 6.87 -21.93 -11.54
CA TRP A 194 6.64 -21.66 -10.12
C TRP A 194 5.16 -21.49 -9.73
N ALA A 195 4.28 -21.21 -10.69
CA ALA A 195 2.85 -20.99 -10.47
C ALA A 195 1.98 -22.25 -10.58
N TYR A 196 2.57 -23.40 -10.87
CA TYR A 196 1.83 -24.65 -11.13
C TYR A 196 1.72 -25.55 -9.88
N PRO A 197 0.71 -26.45 -9.84
CA PRO A 197 0.57 -27.44 -8.79
C PRO A 197 1.80 -28.35 -8.64
N PRO A 198 1.98 -28.97 -7.46
CA PRO A 198 3.03 -29.95 -7.26
C PRO A 198 2.72 -31.25 -8.01
N ASN A 199 3.75 -31.89 -8.53
CA ASN A 199 3.66 -33.24 -9.11
C ASN A 199 3.43 -34.34 -8.04
N ASP A 200 3.73 -34.02 -6.76
CA ASP A 200 3.50 -34.88 -5.60
C ASP A 200 3.18 -34.03 -4.35
N TYR A 201 1.94 -34.12 -3.87
CA TYR A 201 1.48 -33.38 -2.68
C TYR A 201 2.11 -33.89 -1.38
N GLN A 202 2.58 -35.15 -1.30
CA GLN A 202 3.29 -35.66 -0.12
C GLN A 202 4.71 -35.06 -0.05
N LYS A 203 5.40 -34.97 -1.18
CA LYS A 203 6.70 -34.29 -1.25
C LYS A 203 6.57 -32.80 -0.92
N TRP A 204 5.49 -32.14 -1.39
CA TRP A 204 5.19 -30.77 -1.01
C TRP A 204 4.97 -30.63 0.51
N SER A 205 4.14 -31.48 1.10
CA SER A 205 3.89 -31.49 2.54
C SER A 205 5.18 -31.73 3.34
N GLU A 206 6.05 -32.62 2.88
CA GLU A 206 7.34 -32.87 3.55
C GLU A 206 8.28 -31.65 3.42
N LEU A 207 8.34 -31.00 2.26
CA LEU A 207 9.08 -29.74 2.11
C LEU A 207 8.60 -28.68 3.10
N VAL A 208 7.28 -28.46 3.21
CA VAL A 208 6.70 -27.48 4.13
C VAL A 208 7.02 -27.85 5.59
N PHE A 209 6.93 -29.14 5.95
CA PHE A 209 7.33 -29.60 7.27
C PHE A 209 8.80 -29.29 7.57
N GLN A 210 9.70 -29.67 6.66
CA GLN A 210 11.15 -29.43 6.83
C GLN A 210 11.47 -27.93 6.90
N PHE A 211 10.78 -27.10 6.14
CA PHE A 211 10.93 -25.65 6.16
C PHE A 211 10.58 -25.06 7.54
N VAL A 212 9.42 -25.39 8.07
CA VAL A 212 8.99 -24.93 9.41
C VAL A 212 9.89 -25.52 10.51
N HIS A 213 10.25 -26.79 10.41
CA HIS A 213 11.11 -27.46 11.38
C HIS A 213 12.50 -26.82 11.42
N HIS A 214 13.10 -26.52 10.26
CA HIS A 214 14.39 -25.82 10.15
C HIS A 214 14.34 -24.44 10.84
N LEU A 215 13.29 -23.65 10.60
CA LEU A 215 13.14 -22.33 11.22
C LEU A 215 12.95 -22.43 12.74
N ARG A 216 12.23 -23.45 13.23
CA ARG A 216 12.10 -23.73 14.67
C ARG A 216 13.45 -24.08 15.30
N GLU A 217 14.24 -24.96 14.66
CA GLU A 217 15.56 -25.31 15.16
C GLU A 217 16.50 -24.12 15.22
N ARG A 218 16.38 -23.19 14.22
CA ARG A 218 17.26 -22.02 14.12
C ARG A 218 16.91 -20.91 15.09
N TYR A 219 15.62 -20.56 15.24
CA TYR A 219 15.17 -19.40 16.01
C TYR A 219 14.49 -19.75 17.33
N GLY A 220 14.17 -21.02 17.55
CA GLY A 220 13.48 -21.51 18.72
C GLY A 220 11.97 -21.35 18.69
N ASP A 221 11.26 -22.24 19.36
CA ASP A 221 9.79 -22.30 19.39
C ASP A 221 9.15 -20.98 19.85
N ALA A 222 9.71 -20.34 20.88
CA ALA A 222 9.17 -19.11 21.45
C ALA A 222 9.14 -17.95 20.44
N GLU A 223 10.14 -17.86 19.56
CA GLU A 223 10.19 -16.86 18.51
C GLU A 223 9.24 -17.21 17.36
N VAL A 224 9.33 -18.43 16.83
CA VAL A 224 8.59 -18.86 15.64
C VAL A 224 7.06 -18.90 15.88
N ARG A 225 6.61 -19.12 17.11
CA ARG A 225 5.18 -19.00 17.52
C ARG A 225 4.62 -17.58 17.39
N THR A 226 5.47 -16.57 17.37
CA THR A 226 5.02 -15.17 17.17
C THR A 226 4.77 -14.84 15.71
N TRP A 227 5.23 -15.67 14.79
CA TRP A 227 5.10 -15.48 13.36
C TRP A 227 3.69 -15.86 12.88
N LEU A 228 3.35 -15.39 11.67
CA LEU A 228 2.14 -15.77 10.95
C LEU A 228 2.53 -16.59 9.72
N TRP A 229 1.71 -17.56 9.36
CA TRP A 229 1.94 -18.45 8.22
C TRP A 229 0.79 -18.35 7.25
N GLU A 230 1.06 -18.26 5.97
CA GLU A 230 0.07 -18.11 4.92
C GLU A 230 0.41 -19.00 3.74
N VAL A 231 -0.62 -19.53 3.08
CA VAL A 231 -0.40 -20.48 1.98
C VAL A 231 -0.67 -19.79 0.65
N TRP A 232 0.41 -19.57 -0.13
CA TRP A 232 0.37 -19.04 -1.49
C TRP A 232 0.03 -17.54 -1.57
N ASN A 233 -0.14 -17.07 -2.86
CA ASN A 233 -0.53 -15.71 -3.21
C ASN A 233 -1.51 -15.73 -4.38
N GLU A 234 -2.65 -15.01 -4.25
CA GLU A 234 -3.67 -14.79 -5.29
C GLU A 234 -4.03 -16.05 -6.12
N PRO A 235 -4.43 -17.17 -5.47
CA PRO A 235 -4.68 -18.44 -6.15
C PRO A 235 -5.93 -18.42 -7.04
N ASP A 236 -6.72 -17.35 -7.03
CA ASP A 236 -7.89 -17.13 -7.89
C ASP A 236 -7.55 -16.50 -9.25
N ILE A 237 -6.29 -16.12 -9.46
CA ILE A 237 -5.77 -15.58 -10.72
C ILE A 237 -4.53 -16.36 -11.20
N GLY A 238 -3.75 -15.79 -12.13
CA GLY A 238 -2.63 -16.48 -12.79
C GLY A 238 -1.46 -16.91 -11.88
N TYR A 239 -1.40 -16.46 -10.64
CA TYR A 239 -0.41 -16.96 -9.66
C TYR A 239 -0.63 -18.45 -9.34
N TRP A 240 -1.79 -18.99 -9.64
CA TRP A 240 -2.08 -20.41 -9.58
C TRP A 240 -2.61 -20.93 -10.93
N GLN A 241 -1.90 -21.88 -11.52
CA GLN A 241 -2.21 -22.48 -12.83
C GLN A 241 -2.91 -23.85 -12.67
N GLY A 242 -3.44 -24.13 -11.49
CA GLY A 242 -4.31 -25.27 -11.20
C GLY A 242 -5.79 -24.89 -11.06
N THR A 243 -6.63 -25.84 -10.67
CA THR A 243 -8.02 -25.59 -10.30
C THR A 243 -8.13 -25.07 -8.85
N PRO A 244 -9.28 -24.46 -8.46
CA PRO A 244 -9.53 -24.12 -7.07
C PRO A 244 -9.42 -25.32 -6.11
N GLU A 245 -9.91 -26.50 -6.52
CA GLU A 245 -9.85 -27.72 -5.71
C GLU A 245 -8.40 -28.19 -5.51
N GLU A 246 -7.54 -28.06 -6.52
CA GLU A 246 -6.11 -28.35 -6.40
C GLU A 246 -5.42 -27.37 -5.44
N TYR A 247 -5.86 -26.10 -5.41
CA TYR A 247 -5.38 -25.14 -4.41
C TYR A 247 -5.88 -25.50 -3.00
N PHE A 248 -7.14 -25.85 -2.81
CA PHE A 248 -7.65 -26.29 -1.51
C PHE A 248 -6.90 -27.52 -1.01
N LYS A 249 -6.56 -28.44 -1.90
CA LYS A 249 -5.71 -29.57 -1.59
C LYS A 249 -4.29 -29.12 -1.18
N LEU A 250 -3.68 -28.16 -1.89
CA LEU A 250 -2.38 -27.59 -1.52
C LEU A 250 -2.44 -26.98 -0.12
N TYR A 251 -3.50 -26.20 0.16
CA TYR A 251 -3.75 -25.60 1.47
C TYR A 251 -3.79 -26.65 2.57
N ASP A 252 -4.60 -27.69 2.43
CA ASP A 252 -4.76 -28.75 3.42
C ASP A 252 -3.42 -29.44 3.73
N PHE A 253 -2.65 -29.80 2.70
CA PHE A 253 -1.34 -30.44 2.87
C PHE A 253 -0.33 -29.50 3.53
N SER A 254 -0.39 -28.20 3.24
CA SER A 254 0.47 -27.20 3.86
C SER A 254 0.14 -27.00 5.34
N VAL A 255 -1.15 -26.83 5.66
CA VAL A 255 -1.64 -26.68 7.04
C VAL A 255 -1.24 -27.86 7.92
N GLU A 256 -1.49 -29.09 7.47
CA GLU A 256 -1.12 -30.30 8.21
C GLU A 256 0.41 -30.38 8.43
N ALA A 257 1.21 -29.97 7.45
CA ALA A 257 2.66 -29.96 7.55
C ALA A 257 3.16 -28.91 8.56
N VAL A 258 2.61 -27.69 8.51
CA VAL A 258 2.94 -26.60 9.46
C VAL A 258 2.59 -27.02 10.88
N LEU A 259 1.36 -27.51 11.13
CA LEU A 259 0.92 -27.92 12.46
C LEU A 259 1.64 -29.18 12.97
N ARG A 260 2.08 -30.07 12.10
CA ARG A 260 2.95 -31.20 12.47
C ARG A 260 4.33 -30.72 12.94
N ALA A 261 4.87 -29.67 12.30
CA ALA A 261 6.15 -29.08 12.68
C ALA A 261 6.05 -28.16 13.90
N LEU A 262 4.98 -27.35 14.00
CA LEU A 262 4.73 -26.36 15.05
C LEU A 262 3.24 -26.36 15.42
N PRO A 263 2.80 -27.16 16.40
CA PRO A 263 1.36 -27.32 16.73
C PRO A 263 0.63 -26.03 17.11
N GLU A 264 1.35 -25.02 17.60
CA GLU A 264 0.78 -23.72 17.97
C GLU A 264 1.00 -22.63 16.88
N ALA A 265 1.38 -23.01 15.66
CA ALA A 265 1.49 -22.07 14.54
C ALA A 265 0.13 -21.42 14.25
N ARG A 266 0.17 -20.15 13.89
CA ARG A 266 -1.00 -19.41 13.39
C ARG A 266 -0.94 -19.37 11.88
N ILE A 267 -1.79 -20.16 11.22
CA ILE A 267 -1.80 -20.31 9.76
C ILE A 267 -3.14 -19.89 9.17
N GLY A 268 -3.11 -19.20 8.02
CA GLY A 268 -4.28 -18.68 7.34
C GLY A 268 -4.19 -18.66 5.82
N GLY A 269 -5.14 -18.01 5.21
CA GLY A 269 -5.31 -17.84 3.77
C GLY A 269 -6.73 -17.35 3.42
N PRO A 270 -7.15 -17.41 2.14
CA PRO A 270 -6.45 -17.92 0.97
C PRO A 270 -5.53 -16.91 0.28
N ASP A 271 -5.44 -15.71 0.80
CA ASP A 271 -4.71 -14.58 0.21
C ASP A 271 -5.10 -14.31 -1.25
N SER A 272 -6.41 -14.40 -1.52
CA SER A 272 -6.99 -14.22 -2.85
C SER A 272 -7.07 -12.75 -3.24
N THR A 273 -7.32 -12.46 -4.51
CA THR A 273 -7.62 -11.08 -4.91
C THR A 273 -8.84 -10.54 -4.18
N GLY A 274 -8.95 -9.22 -4.08
CA GLY A 274 -10.07 -8.57 -3.39
C GLY A 274 -11.41 -8.90 -4.02
N PRO A 275 -12.43 -9.28 -3.22
CA PRO A 275 -13.72 -9.76 -3.69
C PRO A 275 -14.63 -8.66 -4.24
N GLY A 276 -14.06 -7.67 -4.94
CA GLY A 276 -14.78 -6.61 -5.63
C GLY A 276 -15.39 -7.02 -6.98
N ASN A 277 -15.28 -8.30 -7.37
CA ASN A 277 -15.92 -8.91 -8.51
C ASN A 277 -16.41 -10.31 -8.16
N ASP A 278 -17.36 -10.83 -8.95
CA ASP A 278 -18.04 -12.09 -8.64
C ASP A 278 -17.08 -13.28 -8.54
N LYS A 279 -16.11 -13.40 -9.45
CA LYS A 279 -15.15 -14.52 -9.45
C LYS A 279 -14.32 -14.57 -8.16
N ALA A 280 -13.76 -13.45 -7.73
CA ALA A 280 -12.98 -13.38 -6.50
C ALA A 280 -13.87 -13.59 -5.26
N ALA A 281 -15.09 -13.07 -5.28
CA ALA A 281 -16.07 -13.28 -4.22
C ALA A 281 -16.49 -14.75 -4.09
N GLU A 282 -16.72 -15.43 -5.21
CA GLU A 282 -17.02 -16.87 -5.25
C GLU A 282 -15.85 -17.72 -4.75
N PHE A 283 -14.63 -17.39 -5.16
CA PHE A 283 -13.44 -18.10 -4.69
C PHE A 283 -13.27 -18.00 -3.16
N LEU A 284 -13.38 -16.78 -2.60
CA LEU A 284 -13.29 -16.60 -1.15
C LEU A 284 -14.39 -17.39 -0.41
N ARG A 285 -15.65 -17.39 -0.91
CA ARG A 285 -16.74 -18.18 -0.33
C ARG A 285 -16.45 -19.68 -0.39
N ALA A 286 -16.00 -20.18 -1.54
CA ALA A 286 -15.68 -21.59 -1.73
C ALA A 286 -14.55 -22.04 -0.80
N PHE A 287 -13.52 -21.22 -0.63
CA PHE A 287 -12.43 -21.51 0.32
C PHE A 287 -12.93 -21.57 1.77
N LEU A 288 -13.73 -20.59 2.21
CA LEU A 288 -14.30 -20.58 3.56
C LEU A 288 -15.23 -21.77 3.79
N GLN A 289 -16.03 -22.14 2.78
CA GLN A 289 -16.88 -23.32 2.80
C GLN A 289 -16.06 -24.61 2.92
N HIS A 290 -14.96 -24.73 2.15
CA HIS A 290 -14.04 -25.86 2.23
C HIS A 290 -13.46 -25.99 3.65
N CYS A 291 -12.91 -24.92 4.18
CA CYS A 291 -12.31 -24.92 5.52
C CYS A 291 -13.32 -25.24 6.64
N ALA A 292 -14.61 -24.92 6.46
CA ALA A 292 -15.64 -25.18 7.47
C ALA A 292 -16.22 -26.60 7.37
N HIS A 293 -16.55 -27.06 6.16
CA HIS A 293 -17.52 -28.14 5.98
C HIS A 293 -17.10 -29.26 5.02
N GLU A 294 -16.04 -29.06 4.23
CA GLU A 294 -15.63 -30.06 3.26
C GLU A 294 -14.55 -31.00 3.79
N LYS A 295 -14.29 -32.05 3.04
CA LYS A 295 -13.30 -33.03 3.43
C LYS A 295 -11.88 -32.52 3.18
N ASN A 296 -11.07 -32.44 4.22
CA ASN A 296 -9.66 -32.16 4.14
C ASN A 296 -8.93 -33.28 3.37
N TYR A 297 -8.21 -32.89 2.34
CA TYR A 297 -7.52 -33.80 1.42
C TYR A 297 -6.30 -34.50 2.05
N ALA A 298 -5.67 -33.89 3.07
CA ALA A 298 -4.47 -34.43 3.69
C ALA A 298 -4.79 -35.48 4.77
N ASN A 299 -5.81 -35.25 5.61
CA ASN A 299 -6.12 -36.10 6.77
C ASN A 299 -7.49 -36.79 6.70
N GLY A 300 -8.35 -36.44 5.74
CA GLY A 300 -9.67 -37.02 5.49
C GLY A 300 -10.77 -36.61 6.48
N LYS A 301 -10.51 -35.71 7.43
CA LYS A 301 -11.48 -35.15 8.36
C LYS A 301 -12.31 -34.06 7.69
N VAL A 302 -13.37 -33.60 8.34
CA VAL A 302 -14.14 -32.44 7.89
C VAL A 302 -13.47 -31.16 8.36
N GLY A 303 -13.32 -30.19 7.46
CA GLY A 303 -12.76 -28.88 7.70
C GLY A 303 -11.23 -28.83 7.66
N SER A 304 -10.71 -27.63 7.48
CA SER A 304 -9.29 -27.32 7.53
C SER A 304 -9.04 -26.20 8.53
N HIS A 305 -7.90 -26.26 9.22
CA HIS A 305 -7.55 -25.25 10.23
C HIS A 305 -7.32 -23.87 9.58
N LEU A 306 -7.81 -22.80 10.21
CA LEU A 306 -7.76 -21.44 9.69
C LEU A 306 -7.75 -20.44 10.86
N ASP A 307 -6.58 -19.87 11.18
CA ASP A 307 -6.43 -18.90 12.27
C ASP A 307 -6.69 -17.46 11.85
N PHE A 308 -6.52 -17.14 10.56
CA PHE A 308 -6.87 -15.85 9.99
C PHE A 308 -7.28 -16.01 8.52
N ILE A 309 -8.06 -15.06 8.04
CA ILE A 309 -8.55 -14.99 6.66
C ILE A 309 -7.85 -13.83 5.97
N SER A 310 -7.39 -14.03 4.73
CA SER A 310 -6.71 -12.98 3.98
C SER A 310 -7.23 -12.81 2.55
N PHE A 311 -7.20 -11.55 2.05
CA PHE A 311 -7.52 -11.17 0.67
C PHE A 311 -6.95 -9.78 0.35
N HIS A 312 -6.88 -9.41 -0.95
CA HIS A 312 -6.15 -8.25 -1.48
C HIS A 312 -7.06 -7.16 -2.06
N PRO A 313 -7.66 -6.26 -1.30
CA PRO A 313 -8.44 -5.17 -1.86
C PRO A 313 -7.52 -4.12 -2.50
N LYS A 314 -7.70 -3.90 -3.80
CA LYS A 314 -6.92 -2.93 -4.57
C LYS A 314 -7.79 -1.80 -5.10
N GLY A 315 -7.24 -0.58 -5.12
CA GLY A 315 -7.82 0.57 -5.79
C GLY A 315 -7.66 0.52 -7.31
N SER A 316 -7.82 1.67 -7.96
CA SER A 316 -7.68 1.77 -9.41
C SER A 316 -7.39 3.22 -9.83
N PRO A 317 -6.18 3.74 -9.61
CA PRO A 317 -5.81 5.06 -10.06
C PRO A 317 -5.82 5.13 -11.59
N THR A 318 -6.20 6.27 -12.13
CA THR A 318 -6.26 6.55 -13.56
C THR A 318 -5.49 7.82 -13.90
N TRP A 319 -4.97 7.90 -15.12
CA TRP A 319 -4.34 9.10 -15.65
C TRP A 319 -5.37 9.95 -16.41
N GLN A 320 -5.58 11.19 -15.98
CA GLN A 320 -6.56 12.11 -16.58
C GLN A 320 -5.97 13.00 -17.68
N GLY A 321 -4.76 12.69 -18.16
CA GLY A 321 -4.06 13.45 -19.19
C GLY A 321 -3.00 14.41 -18.62
N ASP A 322 -3.24 15.00 -17.46
CA ASP A 322 -2.32 15.93 -16.79
C ASP A 322 -2.09 15.59 -15.30
N HIS A 323 -2.99 14.87 -14.66
CA HIS A 323 -2.90 14.47 -13.26
C HIS A 323 -3.37 13.03 -13.01
N VAL A 324 -3.08 12.52 -11.82
CA VAL A 324 -3.59 11.24 -11.33
C VAL A 324 -4.92 11.46 -10.63
N GLN A 325 -5.89 10.60 -10.92
CA GLN A 325 -7.11 10.45 -10.15
C GLN A 325 -7.09 9.11 -9.45
N MET A 326 -7.13 9.12 -8.12
CA MET A 326 -7.14 7.90 -7.30
C MET A 326 -8.49 7.18 -7.38
N GLY A 327 -8.50 5.91 -7.05
CA GLY A 327 -9.71 5.06 -7.09
C GLY A 327 -10.01 4.45 -5.73
N ILE A 328 -10.08 5.26 -4.67
CA ILE A 328 -10.28 4.81 -3.29
C ILE A 328 -11.58 4.03 -3.11
N SER A 329 -12.66 4.45 -3.78
CA SER A 329 -13.97 3.78 -3.71
C SER A 329 -13.90 2.31 -4.09
N ARG A 330 -13.10 1.95 -5.10
CA ARG A 330 -12.94 0.56 -5.52
C ARG A 330 -12.27 -0.30 -4.45
N GLN A 331 -11.22 0.21 -3.81
CA GLN A 331 -10.53 -0.50 -2.74
C GLN A 331 -11.46 -0.73 -1.55
N LEU A 332 -12.16 0.31 -1.13
CA LEU A 332 -13.07 0.23 0.02
C LEU A 332 -14.29 -0.65 -0.26
N ALA A 333 -14.86 -0.61 -1.47
CA ALA A 333 -15.96 -1.49 -1.86
C ALA A 333 -15.54 -2.97 -1.87
N ALA A 334 -14.33 -3.28 -2.35
CA ALA A 334 -13.78 -4.64 -2.29
C ALA A 334 -13.54 -5.09 -0.84
N THR A 335 -13.07 -4.19 0.01
CA THR A 335 -12.88 -4.45 1.46
C THR A 335 -14.23 -4.73 2.14
N GLU A 336 -15.22 -3.88 1.92
CA GLU A 336 -16.55 -4.03 2.48
C GLU A 336 -17.20 -5.36 2.07
N GLN A 337 -17.08 -5.71 0.78
CA GLN A 337 -17.60 -6.98 0.26
C GLN A 337 -16.89 -8.18 0.92
N GLY A 338 -15.57 -8.14 1.11
CA GLY A 338 -14.83 -9.18 1.80
C GLY A 338 -15.26 -9.34 3.26
N PHE A 339 -15.42 -8.24 3.97
CA PHE A 339 -15.93 -8.25 5.34
C PHE A 339 -17.34 -8.84 5.43
N LYS A 340 -18.25 -8.48 4.51
CA LYS A 340 -19.61 -9.06 4.42
C LYS A 340 -19.57 -10.56 4.14
N ILE A 341 -18.66 -11.03 3.28
CA ILE A 341 -18.49 -12.46 3.02
C ILE A 341 -18.08 -13.18 4.30
N VAL A 342 -17.03 -12.73 4.99
CA VAL A 342 -16.58 -13.35 6.24
C VAL A 342 -17.67 -13.30 7.31
N ALA A 343 -18.34 -12.15 7.47
CA ALA A 343 -19.43 -11.98 8.43
C ALA A 343 -20.65 -12.89 8.16
N SER A 344 -20.82 -13.39 6.94
CA SER A 344 -21.92 -14.30 6.57
C SER A 344 -21.73 -15.73 7.06
N PHE A 345 -20.50 -16.13 7.42
CA PHE A 345 -20.19 -17.42 8.01
C PHE A 345 -20.17 -17.31 9.54
N ALA A 346 -21.00 -18.09 10.22
CA ALA A 346 -21.05 -18.08 11.69
C ALA A 346 -19.72 -18.53 12.31
N GLU A 347 -19.05 -19.49 11.67
CA GLU A 347 -17.77 -20.07 12.07
C GLU A 347 -16.62 -19.05 11.98
N TRP A 348 -16.66 -18.18 10.96
CA TRP A 348 -15.53 -17.31 10.61
C TRP A 348 -15.71 -15.86 11.02
N ARG A 349 -16.87 -15.44 11.49
CA ARG A 349 -17.18 -14.03 11.81
C ARG A 349 -16.18 -13.37 12.75
N GLN A 350 -15.63 -14.11 13.70
CA GLN A 350 -14.67 -13.59 14.68
C GLN A 350 -13.22 -13.99 14.36
N THR A 351 -13.00 -14.77 13.30
CA THR A 351 -11.65 -15.11 12.84
C THR A 351 -10.94 -13.83 12.39
N PRO A 352 -9.69 -13.60 12.82
CA PRO A 352 -8.92 -12.44 12.41
C PRO A 352 -8.84 -12.31 10.89
N ILE A 353 -8.92 -11.08 10.38
CA ILE A 353 -8.77 -10.76 8.96
C ILE A 353 -7.47 -9.99 8.77
N ILE A 354 -6.66 -10.41 7.82
CA ILE A 354 -5.51 -9.67 7.30
C ILE A 354 -5.82 -9.29 5.85
N LEU A 355 -5.78 -7.99 5.55
CA LEU A 355 -5.80 -7.55 4.15
C LEU A 355 -4.37 -7.71 3.62
N GLY A 356 -4.08 -8.86 2.96
CA GLY A 356 -2.73 -9.34 2.62
C GLY A 356 -1.97 -8.46 1.63
N GLU A 357 -2.68 -7.68 0.80
CA GLU A 357 -2.16 -6.55 0.04
C GLU A 357 -3.28 -5.50 -0.13
N SER A 358 -3.14 -4.37 0.53
CA SER A 358 -4.16 -3.32 0.56
C SER A 358 -3.60 -1.99 0.03
N ASP A 359 -3.62 -1.83 -1.30
CA ASP A 359 -2.90 -0.79 -2.01
C ASP A 359 -3.76 -0.07 -3.06
N PRO A 360 -3.30 1.11 -3.53
CA PRO A 360 -3.99 1.83 -4.59
C PRO A 360 -4.12 1.04 -5.90
N GLU A 361 -3.23 0.09 -6.21
CA GLU A 361 -3.27 -0.78 -7.40
C GLU A 361 -2.39 -2.04 -7.23
N GLY A 362 -2.37 -2.93 -8.25
CA GLY A 362 -1.77 -4.27 -8.15
C GLY A 362 -0.27 -4.38 -8.48
N CYS A 363 0.39 -3.37 -9.10
CA CYS A 363 1.77 -3.53 -9.57
C CYS A 363 2.77 -2.61 -8.88
N ALA A 364 3.47 -3.07 -7.83
CA ALA A 364 4.51 -2.31 -7.15
C ALA A 364 5.70 -1.98 -8.08
N ALA A 365 6.14 -2.97 -8.86
CA ALA A 365 7.30 -2.87 -9.76
C ALA A 365 7.03 -2.16 -11.11
N CYS A 366 5.90 -1.46 -11.25
CA CYS A 366 5.55 -0.71 -12.45
C CYS A 366 5.90 0.78 -12.28
N SER A 367 6.91 1.27 -13.03
CA SER A 367 7.35 2.67 -12.94
C SER A 367 6.33 3.66 -13.48
N ALA A 368 6.42 4.93 -13.05
CA ALA A 368 5.58 6.02 -13.53
C ALA A 368 5.89 6.45 -14.98
N GLU A 369 7.06 6.12 -15.51
CA GLU A 369 7.41 6.38 -16.90
C GLU A 369 6.49 5.62 -17.85
N LYS A 370 6.26 4.33 -17.57
CA LYS A 370 5.39 3.46 -18.38
C LYS A 370 3.93 3.52 -17.94
N ASN A 371 3.67 3.91 -16.70
CA ASN A 371 2.36 3.93 -16.07
C ASN A 371 2.13 5.31 -15.41
N PRO A 372 1.73 6.34 -16.16
CA PRO A 372 1.62 7.71 -15.65
C PRO A 372 0.72 7.85 -14.41
N GLN A 373 -0.27 6.98 -14.27
CA GLN A 373 -1.14 6.92 -13.08
C GLN A 373 -0.39 6.60 -11.78
N ASN A 374 0.87 6.12 -11.87
CA ASN A 374 1.71 5.81 -10.71
C ASN A 374 2.54 7.00 -10.19
N ARG A 375 2.39 8.19 -10.79
CA ARG A 375 3.15 9.40 -10.38
C ARG A 375 2.87 9.84 -8.94
N TYR A 376 1.70 9.54 -8.40
CA TYR A 376 1.33 9.83 -7.01
C TYR A 376 2.30 9.22 -5.97
N ARG A 377 3.00 8.13 -6.32
CA ARG A 377 3.81 7.31 -5.41
C ARG A 377 5.05 8.01 -4.85
N ASN A 378 5.48 9.10 -5.46
CA ASN A 378 6.66 9.86 -5.00
C ASN A 378 6.31 11.01 -4.07
N GLY A 379 5.08 11.53 -4.16
CA GLY A 379 4.62 12.71 -3.43
C GLY A 379 3.81 12.40 -2.18
N PRO A 380 3.26 13.44 -1.53
CA PRO A 380 2.48 13.29 -0.30
C PRO A 380 1.14 12.59 -0.49
N LEU A 381 0.57 12.59 -1.71
CA LEU A 381 -0.71 11.93 -2.00
C LEU A 381 -0.73 10.46 -1.58
N TYR A 382 0.36 9.71 -1.79
CA TYR A 382 0.40 8.31 -1.38
C TYR A 382 0.24 8.14 0.14
N GLY A 383 0.93 8.97 0.93
CA GLY A 383 0.79 8.94 2.40
C GLY A 383 -0.61 9.34 2.87
N THR A 384 -1.19 10.39 2.26
CA THR A 384 -2.54 10.86 2.61
C THR A 384 -3.62 9.86 2.21
N TYR A 385 -3.51 9.24 1.02
CA TYR A 385 -4.36 8.12 0.60
C TYR A 385 -4.31 6.96 1.60
N THR A 386 -3.09 6.59 2.04
CA THR A 386 -2.90 5.48 3.00
C THR A 386 -3.64 5.75 4.31
N VAL A 387 -3.51 6.97 4.87
CA VAL A 387 -4.23 7.35 6.11
C VAL A 387 -5.74 7.33 5.91
N GLU A 388 -6.23 7.90 4.80
CA GLU A 388 -7.66 7.90 4.44
C GLU A 388 -8.24 6.50 4.32
N VAL A 389 -7.56 5.61 3.57
CA VAL A 389 -7.97 4.21 3.41
C VAL A 389 -8.01 3.48 4.75
N LEU A 390 -6.96 3.59 5.56
CA LEU A 390 -6.88 2.92 6.86
C LEU A 390 -8.01 3.36 7.80
N ASN A 391 -8.33 4.67 7.85
CA ASN A 391 -9.44 5.17 8.66
C ASN A 391 -10.79 4.58 8.22
N ASN A 392 -11.03 4.51 6.90
CA ASN A 392 -12.27 3.94 6.35
C ASN A 392 -12.33 2.41 6.51
N ILE A 393 -11.23 1.67 6.33
CA ILE A 393 -11.16 0.22 6.61
C ILE A 393 -11.52 -0.07 8.08
N LEU A 394 -10.99 0.70 9.02
CA LEU A 394 -11.33 0.59 10.44
C LEU A 394 -12.81 0.88 10.71
N ALA A 395 -13.42 1.83 9.99
CA ALA A 395 -14.84 2.12 10.09
C ALA A 395 -15.70 0.96 9.54
N LEU A 396 -15.33 0.42 8.37
CA LEU A 396 -16.01 -0.74 7.76
C LEU A 396 -15.91 -1.99 8.64
N ALA A 397 -14.73 -2.29 9.21
CA ALA A 397 -14.55 -3.44 10.11
C ALA A 397 -15.49 -3.35 11.34
N ARG A 398 -15.65 -2.14 11.90
CA ARG A 398 -16.60 -1.90 13.00
C ARG A 398 -18.06 -2.06 12.56
N ALA A 399 -18.42 -1.53 11.38
CA ALA A 399 -19.78 -1.62 10.85
C ALA A 399 -20.20 -3.08 10.60
N GLU A 400 -19.32 -3.86 9.98
CA GLU A 400 -19.56 -5.28 9.68
C GLU A 400 -19.30 -6.21 10.88
N ARG A 401 -18.75 -5.68 11.99
CA ARG A 401 -18.44 -6.40 13.23
C ARG A 401 -17.50 -7.58 13.01
N VAL A 402 -16.48 -7.39 12.20
CA VAL A 402 -15.41 -8.36 11.94
C VAL A 402 -14.15 -8.01 12.73
N ASN A 403 -13.26 -8.99 12.89
CA ASN A 403 -12.01 -8.85 13.63
C ASN A 403 -10.86 -8.52 12.68
N LEU A 404 -10.59 -7.24 12.43
CA LEU A 404 -9.47 -6.80 11.59
C LEU A 404 -8.16 -6.87 12.39
N LEU A 405 -7.23 -7.72 11.96
CA LEU A 405 -5.91 -7.91 12.57
C LEU A 405 -4.84 -7.05 11.90
N GLY A 406 -4.78 -7.00 10.56
CA GLY A 406 -3.72 -6.32 9.83
C GLY A 406 -4.14 -5.83 8.45
N VAL A 407 -3.43 -4.81 7.96
CA VAL A 407 -3.57 -4.23 6.63
C VAL A 407 -2.16 -4.11 6.05
N VAL A 408 -1.81 -5.03 5.15
CA VAL A 408 -0.47 -5.08 4.56
C VAL A 408 -0.34 -4.03 3.46
N THR A 409 0.62 -3.14 3.61
CA THR A 409 1.07 -2.25 2.54
C THR A 409 2.13 -2.96 1.72
N TRP A 410 1.82 -3.24 0.45
CA TRP A 410 2.73 -3.94 -0.46
C TRP A 410 3.69 -2.96 -1.11
N ALA A 411 4.67 -2.50 -0.32
CA ALA A 411 5.70 -1.56 -0.71
C ALA A 411 6.96 -1.77 0.12
N PHE A 412 8.11 -1.81 -0.54
CA PHE A 412 9.40 -1.96 0.12
C PHE A 412 10.42 -0.98 -0.49
N GLU A 413 11.53 -1.47 -1.04
CA GLU A 413 12.54 -0.71 -1.76
C GLU A 413 13.21 -1.61 -2.81
N PHE A 414 13.39 -1.09 -4.02
CA PHE A 414 14.08 -1.79 -5.11
C PHE A 414 15.51 -1.26 -5.24
N GLU A 415 16.49 -2.15 -5.12
CA GLU A 415 17.89 -1.78 -5.32
C GLU A 415 18.19 -1.49 -6.80
N ASP A 416 19.16 -0.62 -7.04
CA ASP A 416 19.69 -0.28 -8.36
C ASP A 416 18.63 0.25 -9.35
N GLN A 417 17.55 0.83 -8.84
CA GLN A 417 16.54 1.50 -9.65
C GLN A 417 16.77 3.02 -9.69
N PRO A 418 16.28 3.71 -10.75
CA PRO A 418 16.38 5.16 -10.81
C PRO A 418 15.67 5.83 -9.65
N TYR A 419 16.28 6.89 -9.10
CA TYR A 419 15.67 7.71 -8.05
C TYR A 419 14.28 8.19 -8.46
N PHE A 420 13.31 8.00 -7.59
CA PHE A 420 11.93 8.47 -7.78
C PHE A 420 11.29 8.05 -9.12
N ALA A 421 11.61 6.88 -9.62
CA ALA A 421 11.04 6.34 -10.86
C ALA A 421 9.53 6.07 -10.78
N GLY A 422 8.91 6.24 -9.61
CA GLY A 422 7.47 6.03 -9.38
C GLY A 422 7.11 4.56 -9.19
N PHE A 423 8.05 3.74 -8.75
CA PHE A 423 7.73 2.44 -8.16
C PHE A 423 6.96 2.63 -6.84
N ARG A 424 6.16 1.65 -6.45
CA ARG A 424 5.51 1.64 -5.15
C ARG A 424 6.50 1.17 -4.09
N GLU A 425 7.19 2.12 -3.51
CA GLU A 425 8.26 1.96 -2.54
C GLU A 425 8.04 2.89 -1.36
N LEU A 426 8.54 2.51 -0.19
CA LEU A 426 8.62 3.34 1.02
C LEU A 426 9.85 4.25 1.00
N ALA A 427 10.93 3.79 0.38
CA ALA A 427 12.16 4.53 0.16
C ALA A 427 12.70 4.27 -1.25
N THR A 428 13.64 5.07 -1.73
CA THR A 428 14.31 4.92 -3.03
C THR A 428 15.81 5.15 -2.86
N ASN A 429 16.62 4.12 -3.11
CA ASN A 429 18.08 4.14 -2.89
C ASN A 429 18.46 4.67 -1.49
N GLY A 430 17.76 4.20 -0.46
CA GLY A 430 17.96 4.57 0.94
C GLY A 430 17.41 5.94 1.34
N VAL A 431 16.68 6.63 0.45
CA VAL A 431 16.04 7.93 0.73
C VAL A 431 14.54 7.74 0.98
N ASP A 432 14.06 8.15 2.14
CA ASP A 432 12.68 7.99 2.57
C ASP A 432 11.71 8.78 1.68
N LYS A 433 10.60 8.15 1.30
CA LYS A 433 9.49 8.81 0.61
C LYS A 433 8.46 9.33 1.63
N PRO A 434 7.61 10.31 1.26
CA PRO A 434 6.59 10.87 2.14
C PRO A 434 5.66 9.83 2.80
N VAL A 435 5.36 8.73 2.11
CA VAL A 435 4.52 7.65 2.63
C VAL A 435 5.12 6.96 3.85
N LEU A 436 6.45 6.80 3.94
CA LEU A 436 7.10 6.24 5.13
C LEU A 436 6.88 7.14 6.36
N ASN A 437 6.86 8.47 6.15
CA ASN A 437 6.57 9.41 7.22
C ASN A 437 5.09 9.38 7.65
N ALA A 438 4.15 9.02 6.76
CA ALA A 438 2.77 8.74 7.16
C ALA A 438 2.70 7.55 8.13
N PHE A 439 3.45 6.47 7.88
CA PHE A 439 3.55 5.33 8.81
C PHE A 439 4.23 5.72 10.14
N ARG A 440 5.26 6.56 10.12
CA ARG A 440 5.87 7.10 11.36
C ARG A 440 4.85 7.91 12.17
N MET A 441 4.01 8.73 11.50
CA MET A 441 2.93 9.45 12.20
C MET A 441 1.88 8.51 12.79
N LEU A 442 1.50 7.44 12.07
CA LEU A 442 0.59 6.42 12.58
C LEU A 442 1.17 5.68 13.80
N GLY A 443 2.46 5.32 13.79
CA GLY A 443 3.14 4.67 14.91
C GLY A 443 3.29 5.55 16.15
N LEU A 444 3.18 6.87 16.00
CA LEU A 444 3.18 7.81 17.14
C LEU A 444 1.82 7.87 17.83
N LEU A 445 0.74 7.37 17.25
CA LEU A 445 -0.58 7.36 17.87
C LEU A 445 -0.62 6.43 19.10
N GLY A 446 -1.48 6.78 20.05
CA GLY A 446 -1.75 5.92 21.21
C GLY A 446 -2.78 4.83 20.88
N SER A 447 -2.93 3.87 21.80
CA SER A 447 -3.88 2.76 21.64
C SER A 447 -5.31 3.09 22.07
N LYS A 448 -5.57 4.22 22.74
CA LYS A 448 -6.91 4.60 23.23
C LYS A 448 -7.49 5.70 22.36
N ARG A 449 -8.46 5.34 21.54
CA ARG A 449 -9.16 6.27 20.66
C ARG A 449 -10.05 7.23 21.45
N VAL A 450 -10.10 8.49 21.06
CA VAL A 450 -11.00 9.51 21.62
C VAL A 450 -11.87 10.10 20.52
N LYS A 451 -13.00 10.65 20.92
CA LYS A 451 -14.01 11.16 20.00
C LYS A 451 -13.50 12.36 19.22
N VAL A 452 -13.67 12.29 17.90
CA VAL A 452 -13.36 13.36 16.95
C VAL A 452 -14.57 13.65 16.08
N THR A 453 -14.79 14.92 15.77
CA THR A 453 -15.74 15.36 14.74
C THR A 453 -15.05 16.41 13.86
N SER A 454 -15.32 16.39 12.56
CA SER A 454 -14.83 17.39 11.61
C SER A 454 -15.96 17.90 10.73
N SER A 455 -16.04 19.22 10.55
CA SER A 455 -16.99 19.83 9.61
C SER A 455 -16.62 19.62 8.14
N GLY A 456 -15.40 19.16 7.88
CA GLY A 456 -14.86 18.84 6.55
C GLY A 456 -14.92 17.37 6.18
N SER A 457 -15.33 16.48 7.11
CA SER A 457 -15.33 15.04 6.82
C SER A 457 -16.44 14.62 5.85
N LEU A 458 -16.14 13.58 5.07
CA LEU A 458 -17.11 12.77 4.34
C LEU A 458 -17.47 11.53 5.16
N GLY A 459 -18.64 10.96 4.90
CA GLY A 459 -19.01 9.67 5.50
C GLY A 459 -18.36 8.50 4.77
N THR A 460 -17.99 7.43 5.49
CA THR A 460 -17.41 6.22 4.88
C THR A 460 -18.30 5.65 3.77
N GLU A 461 -19.63 5.61 3.93
CA GLU A 461 -20.56 5.15 2.90
C GLU A 461 -20.50 6.00 1.62
N GLU A 462 -20.33 7.31 1.77
CA GLU A 462 -20.18 8.24 0.64
C GLU A 462 -18.87 7.95 -0.11
N ILE A 463 -17.76 7.79 0.62
CA ILE A 463 -16.45 7.49 0.03
C ILE A 463 -16.43 6.13 -0.65
N VAL A 464 -17.04 5.09 -0.07
CA VAL A 464 -17.20 3.77 -0.69
C VAL A 464 -17.95 3.87 -2.01
N ARG A 465 -19.02 4.67 -2.05
CA ARG A 465 -19.89 4.77 -3.24
C ARG A 465 -19.24 5.55 -4.38
N GLN A 466 -18.58 6.68 -4.12
CA GLN A 466 -18.17 7.63 -5.16
C GLN A 466 -16.74 8.14 -5.08
N GLY A 467 -15.98 7.76 -4.04
CA GLY A 467 -14.65 8.30 -3.77
C GLY A 467 -14.72 9.71 -3.16
N VAL A 468 -13.58 10.38 -3.16
CA VAL A 468 -13.44 11.77 -2.66
C VAL A 468 -13.24 12.70 -3.84
N ARG A 469 -14.37 13.20 -4.41
CA ARG A 469 -14.41 13.83 -5.74
C ARG A 469 -14.87 15.29 -5.75
N GLU A 470 -16.00 15.61 -5.10
CA GLU A 470 -16.61 16.95 -5.17
C GLU A 470 -15.90 17.95 -4.26
N ARG A 471 -15.48 17.49 -3.10
CA ARG A 471 -14.72 18.24 -2.11
C ARG A 471 -13.72 17.33 -1.41
N PRO A 472 -12.64 17.88 -0.82
CA PRO A 472 -11.73 17.06 -0.04
C PRO A 472 -12.42 16.47 1.20
N ASP A 473 -11.97 15.28 1.62
CA ASP A 473 -12.18 14.82 2.98
C ASP A 473 -11.11 15.43 3.87
N ILE A 474 -11.54 16.26 4.81
CA ILE A 474 -10.67 16.84 5.84
C ILE A 474 -11.12 16.28 7.17
N SER A 475 -10.40 15.31 7.65
CA SER A 475 -10.81 14.54 8.82
C SER A 475 -9.63 14.29 9.76
N ALA A 476 -9.87 13.61 10.87
CA ALA A 476 -8.85 13.33 11.86
C ALA A 476 -9.15 12.03 12.63
N ILE A 477 -8.07 11.42 13.12
CA ILE A 477 -8.11 10.41 14.16
C ILE A 477 -7.35 10.95 15.37
N ALA A 478 -7.88 10.75 16.57
CA ALA A 478 -7.22 11.17 17.80
C ALA A 478 -7.13 10.02 18.80
N THR A 479 -6.01 9.99 19.50
CA THR A 479 -5.72 8.99 20.54
C THR A 479 -5.18 9.66 21.79
N ARG A 480 -5.26 8.94 22.91
CA ARG A 480 -4.65 9.39 24.17
C ARG A 480 -3.73 8.35 24.78
N LYS A 481 -2.71 8.83 25.43
CA LYS A 481 -1.87 8.16 26.41
C LYS A 481 -2.10 8.80 27.80
N ASP A 482 -1.34 8.45 28.81
CA ASP A 482 -1.60 8.92 30.18
C ASP A 482 -1.59 10.46 30.32
N ARG A 483 -0.63 11.13 29.67
CA ARG A 483 -0.46 12.60 29.72
C ARG A 483 -0.22 13.20 28.35
N GLU A 484 -0.83 12.60 27.34
CA GLU A 484 -0.63 12.99 25.94
C GLU A 484 -1.90 12.76 25.13
N VAL A 485 -2.13 13.61 24.16
CA VAL A 485 -3.11 13.42 23.09
C VAL A 485 -2.41 13.62 21.74
N ASP A 486 -2.59 12.65 20.86
CA ASP A 486 -2.07 12.65 19.49
C ASP A 486 -3.24 12.78 18.52
N ILE A 487 -3.17 13.72 17.58
CA ILE A 487 -4.23 14.00 16.60
C ILE A 487 -3.61 14.02 15.20
N LEU A 488 -3.90 13.01 14.39
CA LEU A 488 -3.51 12.96 12.99
C LEU A 488 -4.65 13.50 12.14
N VAL A 489 -4.38 14.60 11.43
CA VAL A 489 -5.31 15.32 10.55
C VAL A 489 -4.85 15.17 9.11
N TRP A 490 -5.77 14.95 8.19
CA TRP A 490 -5.49 14.87 6.76
C TRP A 490 -6.42 15.73 5.91
N ASN A 491 -5.95 16.08 4.71
CA ASN A 491 -6.71 16.77 3.68
C ASN A 491 -6.55 15.96 2.38
N TYR A 492 -7.45 15.01 2.16
CA TYR A 492 -7.39 14.07 1.04
C TYR A 492 -8.39 14.42 -0.07
N HIS A 493 -8.00 14.16 -1.31
CA HIS A 493 -8.86 14.17 -2.49
C HIS A 493 -8.34 13.19 -3.55
N ASP A 494 -9.24 12.57 -4.33
CA ASP A 494 -8.85 11.62 -5.37
C ASP A 494 -8.01 12.26 -6.49
N ASP A 495 -8.27 13.51 -6.86
CA ASP A 495 -7.53 14.20 -7.91
C ASP A 495 -6.26 14.88 -7.37
N ASP A 496 -5.11 14.56 -7.97
CA ASP A 496 -3.81 15.14 -7.65
C ASP A 496 -3.62 16.48 -8.37
N VAL A 497 -4.44 17.45 -8.02
CA VAL A 497 -4.39 18.83 -8.55
C VAL A 497 -4.14 19.83 -7.44
N PRO A 498 -3.31 20.86 -7.68
CA PRO A 498 -3.07 21.92 -6.70
C PRO A 498 -4.37 22.71 -6.40
N LEU A 499 -4.66 22.90 -5.13
CA LEU A 499 -5.72 23.79 -4.64
C LEU A 499 -5.24 24.54 -3.40
N PRO A 500 -5.89 25.64 -3.02
CA PRO A 500 -5.55 26.37 -1.80
C PRO A 500 -5.60 25.49 -0.56
N SER A 501 -4.70 25.76 0.39
CA SER A 501 -4.70 25.10 1.69
C SER A 501 -5.99 25.41 2.45
N ALA A 502 -6.48 24.42 3.20
CA ALA A 502 -7.65 24.60 4.05
C ALA A 502 -7.25 25.20 5.40
N PRO A 503 -7.93 26.25 5.89
CA PRO A 503 -7.76 26.73 7.25
C PRO A 503 -8.41 25.75 8.22
N ILE A 504 -7.65 25.29 9.24
CA ILE A 504 -8.08 24.33 10.25
C ILE A 504 -8.21 25.02 11.60
N ASP A 505 -9.39 24.86 12.23
CA ASP A 505 -9.66 25.20 13.62
C ASP A 505 -9.72 23.91 14.44
N LEU A 506 -8.61 23.53 15.06
CA LEU A 506 -8.53 22.34 15.93
C LEU A 506 -8.81 22.73 17.38
N VAL A 507 -9.88 22.18 17.94
CA VAL A 507 -10.29 22.42 19.34
C VAL A 507 -10.19 21.12 20.11
N ILE A 508 -9.36 21.10 21.16
CA ILE A 508 -9.22 19.97 22.08
C ILE A 508 -9.92 20.35 23.39
N THR A 509 -10.82 19.50 23.88
CA THR A 509 -11.57 19.68 25.12
C THR A 509 -11.47 18.47 26.04
N GLY A 510 -11.94 18.58 27.29
CA GLY A 510 -11.94 17.48 28.24
C GLY A 510 -10.54 17.12 28.77
N LEU A 511 -9.55 18.00 28.61
CA LEU A 511 -8.22 17.82 29.21
C LEU A 511 -8.29 17.91 30.75
N PRO A 512 -7.43 17.19 31.48
CA PRO A 512 -7.47 17.20 32.94
C PRO A 512 -7.31 18.60 33.52
N THR A 513 -8.09 18.93 34.55
CA THR A 513 -8.09 20.26 35.20
C THR A 513 -6.74 20.65 35.80
N GLY A 514 -5.87 19.65 36.09
CA GLY A 514 -4.50 19.87 36.55
C GLY A 514 -3.51 20.26 35.45
N ALA A 515 -3.83 20.00 34.18
CA ALA A 515 -3.02 20.39 33.04
C ALA A 515 -3.19 21.89 32.76
N LYS A 516 -2.20 22.71 33.09
CA LYS A 516 -2.20 24.16 32.89
C LYS A 516 -1.42 24.58 31.65
N ARG A 517 -0.40 23.79 31.30
CA ARG A 517 0.45 23.99 30.11
C ARG A 517 0.74 22.64 29.49
N GLY A 518 0.92 22.59 28.20
CA GLY A 518 1.38 21.40 27.46
C GLY A 518 2.48 21.76 26.47
N LEU A 519 3.36 20.82 26.21
CA LEU A 519 4.32 20.87 25.12
C LEU A 519 3.58 20.46 23.83
N LEU A 520 3.55 21.36 22.87
CA LEU A 520 2.97 21.16 21.56
C LEU A 520 4.08 20.82 20.56
N GLU A 521 3.96 19.69 19.91
CA GLU A 521 4.74 19.28 18.73
C GLU A 521 3.81 19.14 17.53
N HIS A 522 4.20 19.68 16.39
CA HIS A 522 3.40 19.63 15.17
C HIS A 522 4.24 19.11 14.01
N PHE A 523 4.05 17.85 13.64
CA PHE A 523 4.70 17.23 12.49
C PHE A 523 3.88 17.43 11.21
N ARG A 524 4.57 17.49 10.07
CA ARG A 524 3.94 17.75 8.79
C ARG A 524 4.51 16.85 7.68
N VAL A 525 3.61 16.34 6.82
CA VAL A 525 3.94 15.80 5.50
C VAL A 525 3.14 16.55 4.45
N ASP A 526 3.81 17.24 3.55
CA ASP A 526 3.21 17.98 2.43
C ASP A 526 4.24 18.18 1.30
N SER A 527 4.01 19.16 0.39
CA SER A 527 4.97 19.48 -0.68
C SER A 527 6.33 19.93 -0.14
N ASP A 528 6.37 20.57 1.02
CA ASP A 528 7.55 21.28 1.53
C ASP A 528 8.20 20.59 2.73
N HIS A 529 7.46 19.72 3.43
CA HIS A 529 7.91 19.07 4.66
C HIS A 529 7.89 17.54 4.51
N SER A 530 8.91 16.88 5.07
CA SER A 530 9.06 15.42 5.09
C SER A 530 8.99 14.80 3.68
N ASN A 531 9.60 15.48 2.70
CA ASN A 531 9.40 15.21 1.28
C ASN A 531 10.71 15.34 0.48
N ALA A 532 11.46 14.25 0.40
CA ALA A 532 12.68 14.19 -0.39
C ALA A 532 12.44 14.36 -1.91
N PHE A 533 11.25 14.03 -2.41
CA PHE A 533 10.93 14.17 -3.83
C PHE A 533 10.93 15.63 -4.30
N THR A 534 10.40 16.54 -3.51
CA THR A 534 10.48 17.98 -3.81
C THR A 534 11.92 18.46 -3.80
N ALA A 535 12.69 18.11 -2.78
CA ALA A 535 14.11 18.44 -2.69
C ALA A 535 14.91 17.89 -3.88
N TRP A 536 14.61 16.67 -4.32
CA TRP A 536 15.22 16.06 -5.51
C TRP A 536 14.92 16.84 -6.79
N LYS A 537 13.66 17.24 -7.00
CA LYS A 537 13.26 18.08 -8.15
C LYS A 537 13.96 19.43 -8.16
N GLU A 538 14.05 20.09 -7.01
CA GLU A 538 14.76 21.38 -6.86
C GLU A 538 16.24 21.30 -7.21
N MET A 539 16.87 20.14 -7.02
CA MET A 539 18.27 19.89 -7.38
C MET A 539 18.46 19.48 -8.85
N GLY A 540 17.41 19.56 -9.68
CA GLY A 540 17.45 19.16 -11.09
C GLY A 540 17.34 17.66 -11.34
N SER A 541 16.74 16.93 -10.42
CA SER A 541 16.44 15.50 -10.54
C SER A 541 17.65 14.59 -10.79
N PRO A 542 18.74 14.68 -9.99
CA PRO A 542 19.96 13.93 -10.24
C PRO A 542 19.75 12.43 -10.07
N GLN A 543 20.19 11.63 -11.05
CA GLN A 543 20.20 10.17 -10.96
C GLN A 543 21.50 9.60 -10.35
N SER A 544 22.50 10.46 -10.18
CA SER A 544 23.74 10.16 -9.47
C SER A 544 24.05 11.34 -8.54
N PRO A 545 23.29 11.47 -7.42
CA PRO A 545 23.49 12.59 -6.51
C PRO A 545 24.88 12.55 -5.88
N SER A 546 25.53 13.74 -5.78
CA SER A 546 26.75 13.88 -5.00
C SER A 546 26.47 13.57 -3.51
N GLU A 547 27.50 13.34 -2.72
CA GLU A 547 27.34 13.08 -1.28
C GLU A 547 26.58 14.20 -0.55
N SER A 548 26.82 15.46 -0.91
CA SER A 548 26.10 16.61 -0.35
C SER A 548 24.64 16.64 -0.77
N GLN A 549 24.32 16.30 -2.01
CA GLN A 549 22.96 16.16 -2.52
C GLN A 549 22.24 15.00 -1.83
N TYR A 550 22.91 13.86 -1.67
CA TYR A 550 22.35 12.69 -0.98
C TYR A 550 22.00 13.03 0.48
N ARG A 551 22.91 13.68 1.23
CA ARG A 551 22.62 14.14 2.59
C ARG A 551 21.43 15.12 2.65
N ARG A 552 21.27 15.99 1.66
CA ARG A 552 20.10 16.87 1.57
C ARG A 552 18.81 16.06 1.35
N LEU A 553 18.85 15.03 0.49
CA LEU A 553 17.70 14.13 0.28
C LEU A 553 17.33 13.38 1.57
N GLU A 554 18.31 12.78 2.25
CA GLU A 554 18.06 12.11 3.53
C GLU A 554 17.42 13.06 4.56
N SER A 555 17.95 14.28 4.69
CA SER A 555 17.40 15.27 5.61
C SER A 555 15.96 15.66 5.26
N ALA A 556 15.68 15.87 3.99
CA ALA A 556 14.34 16.22 3.50
C ALA A 556 13.34 15.05 3.62
N GLY A 557 13.82 13.81 3.55
CA GLY A 557 12.99 12.60 3.68
C GLY A 557 12.58 12.27 5.12
N ARG A 558 13.26 12.80 6.13
CA ARG A 558 12.91 12.54 7.54
C ARG A 558 11.61 13.20 7.94
N LEU A 559 10.93 12.63 8.94
CA LEU A 559 9.75 13.26 9.53
C LEU A 559 10.12 14.61 10.17
N GLN A 560 9.49 15.68 9.73
CA GLN A 560 9.80 17.06 10.10
C GLN A 560 8.69 17.69 10.93
N LEU A 561 9.08 18.54 11.87
CA LEU A 561 8.19 19.45 12.54
C LEU A 561 7.81 20.62 11.61
N LEU A 562 6.55 21.04 11.65
CA LEU A 562 6.07 22.25 10.97
C LEU A 562 6.67 23.50 11.61
N ASP A 563 6.66 23.53 12.95
CA ASP A 563 7.20 24.60 13.79
C ASP A 563 8.03 24.02 14.94
N SER A 564 8.87 24.85 15.57
CA SER A 564 9.58 24.45 16.78
C SER A 564 8.61 24.09 17.89
N PRO A 565 8.88 23.03 18.70
CA PRO A 565 8.06 22.68 19.83
C PRO A 565 7.87 23.88 20.77
N ALA A 566 6.65 24.07 21.25
CA ALA A 566 6.28 25.22 22.08
C ALA A 566 5.41 24.83 23.27
N TRP A 567 5.64 25.52 24.39
CA TRP A 567 4.74 25.43 25.54
C TRP A 567 3.50 26.29 25.30
N VAL A 568 2.33 25.67 25.35
CA VAL A 568 1.03 26.33 25.16
C VAL A 568 0.20 26.27 26.43
N GLU A 569 -0.63 27.28 26.67
CA GLU A 569 -1.52 27.34 27.82
C GLU A 569 -2.79 26.51 27.57
N ILE A 570 -3.20 25.73 28.58
CA ILE A 570 -4.44 24.98 28.62
C ILE A 570 -5.43 25.73 29.52
N GLN A 571 -6.46 26.28 28.92
CA GLN A 571 -7.45 27.11 29.65
C GLN A 571 -8.72 26.30 29.90
N LYS A 572 -9.04 26.07 31.18
CA LYS A 572 -10.25 25.32 31.61
C LYS A 572 -10.37 23.96 30.95
N GLY A 573 -9.26 23.24 30.75
CA GLY A 573 -9.24 21.92 30.11
C GLY A 573 -9.45 21.96 28.58
N SER A 574 -9.21 23.11 27.95
CA SER A 574 -9.33 23.26 26.50
C SER A 574 -8.15 24.01 25.90
N ILE A 575 -7.87 23.72 24.64
CA ILE A 575 -6.94 24.47 23.80
C ILE A 575 -7.51 24.58 22.38
N GLN A 576 -7.22 25.68 21.71
CA GLN A 576 -7.58 25.92 20.31
C GLN A 576 -6.31 26.21 19.52
N LEU A 577 -6.15 25.55 18.37
CA LEU A 577 -5.02 25.69 17.47
C LEU A 577 -5.54 26.04 16.08
N HIS A 578 -4.80 26.91 15.37
CA HIS A 578 -5.11 27.33 14.02
C HIS A 578 -3.92 27.05 13.12
N PHE A 579 -4.14 26.40 12.00
CA PHE A 579 -3.10 26.15 11.00
C PHE A 579 -3.69 25.95 9.60
N MET A 580 -2.85 26.12 8.59
CA MET A 580 -3.20 25.82 7.21
C MET A 580 -2.79 24.39 6.88
N LEU A 581 -3.69 23.60 6.28
CA LEU A 581 -3.40 22.24 5.83
C LEU A 581 -3.50 22.17 4.30
N PRO A 582 -2.36 22.01 3.60
CA PRO A 582 -2.36 21.86 2.16
C PRO A 582 -3.18 20.63 1.71
N ARG A 583 -3.70 20.70 0.47
CA ARG A 583 -4.28 19.52 -0.18
C ARG A 583 -3.22 18.41 -0.24
N GLN A 584 -3.63 17.17 -0.03
CA GLN A 584 -2.77 15.98 0.11
C GLN A 584 -1.76 16.08 1.28
N GLY A 585 -2.06 16.93 2.28
CA GLY A 585 -1.22 17.10 3.46
C GLY A 585 -1.66 16.27 4.65
N LEU A 586 -0.68 15.88 5.50
CA LEU A 586 -0.87 15.28 6.81
C LEU A 586 -0.30 16.20 7.89
N SER A 587 -1.00 16.31 9.00
CA SER A 587 -0.54 16.98 10.22
C SER A 587 -0.71 16.07 11.42
N LEU A 588 0.37 15.79 12.15
CA LEU A 588 0.27 15.13 13.46
C LEU A 588 0.55 16.17 14.55
N VAL A 589 -0.50 16.49 15.30
CA VAL A 589 -0.44 17.39 16.47
C VAL A 589 -0.36 16.53 17.72
N ARG A 590 0.71 16.72 18.51
CA ARG A 590 0.93 16.03 19.78
C ARG A 590 0.97 17.06 20.90
N LEU A 591 0.19 16.83 21.94
CA LEU A 591 0.15 17.70 23.12
C LEU A 591 0.38 16.84 24.37
N SER A 592 1.49 17.09 25.06
CA SER A 592 1.87 16.39 26.31
C SER A 592 1.95 17.37 27.50
N TRP A 593 1.56 16.96 28.73
CA TRP A 593 1.54 17.81 29.92
C TRP A 593 1.98 17.12 31.20
#